data_39ef6b4f2c1966edb34faea6278245c3
#
_entry.id   39ef6b4f2c1966edb34faea6278245c3
#
_cell.length_a   1.000
_cell.length_b   1.000
_cell.length_c   1.000
_cell.angle_alpha   90.00
_cell.angle_beta   90.00
_cell.angle_gamma   90.00
#
_symmetry.space_group_name_H-M   'P 1'
#
loop_
_entity.id
_entity.type
_entity.pdbx_description
1 polymer ?
#
loop_
_entity_poly.entity_id
_entity_poly.type
_entity_poly.pdbx_seq_one_letter_code
_entity_poly.pdbx_strand_id
1 'polypeptide(L)'
;PVESCLLQDEVLDTVMQAVRAAASTCRYQPYNEDKGTGLLRHCLLRRGVVSGQVMVVLVTAQPVLPGAKNFVRALLAEAEKRHVPVTTVVQNYNPRRTSVVLGEEEKVLYGKGFILDTLCGKTYALSPRSFYQINHDQTEVLYGLAVEAARLTGKEVVLDAYCGIGTIGLTASGRAKQVAVSY
;
A
#
# COMPACT_ATOMS: atom_id res chain seq x y z
N PRO A 1 22.26 -4.33 -3.76
CA PRO A 1 20.79 -4.40 -3.79
C PRO A 1 20.31 -5.42 -2.77
N VAL A 2 19.24 -5.11 -2.03
CA VAL A 2 18.59 -6.08 -1.14
C VAL A 2 17.78 -7.03 -2.02
N GLU A 3 18.01 -8.33 -1.90
CA GLU A 3 17.32 -9.36 -2.67
C GLU A 3 16.18 -10.00 -1.86
N SER A 4 16.37 -10.08 -0.54
CA SER A 4 15.37 -10.54 0.40
C SER A 4 15.46 -9.76 1.71
N CYS A 5 14.37 -9.66 2.43
CA CYS A 5 14.28 -9.00 3.73
C CYS A 5 13.51 -9.88 4.71
N LEU A 6 14.11 -10.20 5.86
CA LEU A 6 13.49 -11.06 6.88
C LEU A 6 12.23 -10.45 7.54
N LEU A 7 12.04 -9.13 7.40
CA LEU A 7 10.87 -8.41 7.93
C LEU A 7 9.77 -8.18 6.89
N GLN A 8 10.08 -8.40 5.61
CA GLN A 8 9.16 -8.17 4.51
C GLN A 8 8.55 -9.49 4.06
N ASP A 9 7.30 -9.44 3.61
CA ASP A 9 6.64 -10.57 2.96
C ASP A 9 7.39 -10.99 1.68
N GLU A 10 7.67 -12.29 1.52
CA GLU A 10 8.44 -12.85 0.41
C GLU A 10 7.83 -12.55 -0.97
N VAL A 11 6.49 -12.43 -1.03
CA VAL A 11 5.80 -12.02 -2.26
C VAL A 11 6.21 -10.60 -2.66
N LEU A 12 6.33 -9.68 -1.68
CA LEU A 12 6.77 -8.32 -1.95
C LEU A 12 8.23 -8.24 -2.37
N ASP A 13 9.12 -9.09 -1.84
CA ASP A 13 10.51 -9.21 -2.32
C ASP A 13 10.53 -9.61 -3.79
N THR A 14 9.73 -10.61 -4.16
CA THR A 14 9.64 -11.10 -5.53
C THR A 14 9.02 -10.05 -6.48
N VAL A 15 7.99 -9.34 -6.03
CA VAL A 15 7.40 -8.22 -6.80
C VAL A 15 8.42 -7.09 -6.99
N MET A 16 9.24 -6.78 -5.98
CA MET A 16 10.31 -5.78 -6.11
C MET A 16 11.33 -6.18 -7.17
N GLN A 17 11.68 -7.46 -7.27
CA GLN A 17 12.56 -7.96 -8.34
C GLN A 17 11.90 -7.78 -9.73
N ALA A 18 10.60 -8.04 -9.86
CA ALA A 18 9.85 -7.79 -11.10
C ALA A 18 9.85 -6.29 -11.47
N VAL A 19 9.66 -5.40 -10.48
CA VAL A 19 9.73 -3.94 -10.68
C VAL A 19 11.12 -3.52 -11.17
N ARG A 20 12.18 -4.05 -10.56
CA ARG A 20 13.58 -3.76 -10.99
C ARG A 20 13.84 -4.19 -12.42
N ALA A 21 13.41 -5.40 -12.80
CA ALA A 21 13.55 -5.91 -14.15
C ALA A 21 12.80 -5.02 -15.18
N ALA A 22 11.56 -4.66 -14.88
CA ALA A 22 10.76 -3.78 -15.73
C ALA A 22 11.36 -2.37 -15.86
N ALA A 23 11.83 -1.78 -14.75
CA ALA A 23 12.49 -0.49 -14.75
C ALA A 23 13.78 -0.50 -15.59
N SER A 24 14.57 -1.57 -15.48
CA SER A 24 15.78 -1.78 -16.30
C SER A 24 15.43 -1.89 -17.80
N THR A 25 14.42 -2.65 -18.16
CA THR A 25 13.92 -2.78 -19.54
C THR A 25 13.51 -1.43 -20.11
N CYS A 26 12.88 -0.58 -19.29
CA CYS A 26 12.47 0.78 -19.67
C CYS A 26 13.60 1.82 -19.54
N ARG A 27 14.80 1.41 -19.09
CA ARG A 27 15.96 2.27 -18.87
C ARG A 27 15.65 3.44 -17.91
N TYR A 28 14.79 3.23 -16.92
CA TYR A 28 14.49 4.25 -15.93
C TYR A 28 15.69 4.47 -15.01
N GLN A 29 16.10 5.73 -14.88
CA GLN A 29 17.23 6.09 -14.03
C GLN A 29 16.76 6.28 -12.58
N PRO A 30 17.46 5.69 -11.61
CA PRO A 30 17.21 5.99 -10.21
C PRO A 30 17.49 7.48 -9.94
N TYR A 31 16.71 8.06 -9.04
CA TYR A 31 16.89 9.46 -8.66
C TYR A 31 18.11 9.60 -7.74
N ASN A 32 18.95 10.58 -8.04
CA ASN A 32 20.07 10.97 -7.21
C ASN A 32 19.66 12.20 -6.39
N GLU A 33 19.51 12.04 -5.08
CA GLU A 33 19.04 13.09 -4.17
C GLU A 33 20.04 14.26 -4.07
N ASP A 34 21.36 13.99 -4.14
CA ASP A 34 22.39 15.02 -4.06
C ASP A 34 22.37 15.93 -5.32
N LYS A 35 22.24 15.30 -6.49
CA LYS A 35 22.26 15.99 -7.78
C LYS A 35 20.88 16.51 -8.21
N GLY A 36 19.81 15.97 -7.63
CA GLY A 36 18.44 16.27 -8.05
C GLY A 36 18.09 15.77 -9.46
N THR A 37 18.71 14.67 -9.90
CA THR A 37 18.56 14.12 -11.25
C THR A 37 18.12 12.67 -11.23
N GLY A 38 17.41 12.24 -12.26
CA GLY A 38 16.84 10.89 -12.37
C GLY A 38 15.32 10.91 -12.34
N LEU A 39 14.72 9.74 -12.37
CA LEU A 39 13.26 9.57 -12.49
C LEU A 39 12.65 8.87 -11.27
N LEU A 40 13.16 7.67 -10.95
CA LEU A 40 12.57 6.83 -9.89
C LEU A 40 13.17 7.19 -8.53
N ARG A 41 12.33 7.72 -7.64
CA ARG A 41 12.72 8.05 -6.27
C ARG A 41 12.50 6.86 -5.33
N HIS A 42 11.29 6.34 -5.30
CA HIS A 42 10.92 5.23 -4.42
C HIS A 42 10.00 4.25 -5.16
N CYS A 43 9.91 3.04 -4.62
CA CYS A 43 8.88 2.08 -4.94
C CYS A 43 8.23 1.64 -3.63
N LEU A 44 6.93 1.95 -3.47
CA LEU A 44 6.13 1.47 -2.37
C LEU A 44 5.33 0.27 -2.84
N LEU A 45 5.42 -0.83 -2.09
CA LEU A 45 4.65 -2.04 -2.32
C LEU A 45 3.65 -2.24 -1.18
N ARG A 46 2.45 -2.67 -1.52
CA ARG A 46 1.43 -3.06 -0.56
C ARG A 46 0.83 -4.40 -0.94
N ARG A 47 0.59 -5.25 0.04
CA ARG A 47 -0.11 -6.52 -0.13
C ARG A 47 -1.29 -6.60 0.85
N GLY A 48 -2.44 -7.00 0.36
CA GLY A 48 -3.53 -7.49 1.19
C GLY A 48 -3.22 -8.92 1.61
N VAL A 49 -3.14 -9.16 2.91
CA VAL A 49 -2.74 -10.47 3.46
C VAL A 49 -3.78 -11.53 3.14
N VAL A 50 -5.06 -11.22 3.35
CA VAL A 50 -6.18 -12.14 3.09
C VAL A 50 -6.51 -12.21 1.61
N SER A 51 -6.52 -11.09 0.92
CA SER A 51 -6.90 -11.03 -0.50
C SER A 51 -5.80 -11.50 -1.45
N GLY A 52 -4.54 -11.45 -1.03
CA GLY A 52 -3.37 -11.69 -1.88
C GLY A 52 -3.13 -10.60 -2.92
N GLN A 53 -3.94 -9.54 -2.98
CA GLN A 53 -3.79 -8.45 -3.95
C GLN A 53 -2.52 -7.64 -3.67
N VAL A 54 -1.84 -7.24 -4.74
CA VAL A 54 -0.61 -6.43 -4.63
C VAL A 54 -0.74 -5.12 -5.41
N MET A 55 -0.36 -4.04 -4.74
CA MET A 55 -0.23 -2.70 -5.33
C MET A 55 1.24 -2.33 -5.46
N VAL A 56 1.60 -1.83 -6.63
CA VAL A 56 2.91 -1.21 -6.91
C VAL A 56 2.73 0.28 -7.09
N VAL A 57 3.42 1.08 -6.28
CA VAL A 57 3.44 2.54 -6.39
C VAL A 57 4.83 2.99 -6.77
N LEU A 58 4.98 3.57 -7.97
CA LEU A 58 6.22 4.18 -8.41
C LEU A 58 6.23 5.66 -8.04
N VAL A 59 7.14 6.06 -7.18
CA VAL A 59 7.34 7.47 -6.84
C VAL A 59 8.36 8.07 -7.80
N THR A 60 7.94 9.09 -8.54
CA THR A 60 8.74 9.72 -9.58
C THR A 60 9.03 11.17 -9.28
N ALA A 61 10.22 11.64 -9.67
CA ALA A 61 10.60 13.05 -9.59
C ALA A 61 10.01 13.89 -10.73
N GLN A 62 9.37 13.27 -11.71
CA GLN A 62 8.77 13.91 -12.88
C GLN A 62 7.28 13.55 -12.96
N PRO A 63 6.42 14.49 -13.43
CA PRO A 63 4.97 14.27 -13.47
C PRO A 63 4.56 13.24 -14.53
N VAL A 64 5.39 13.04 -15.54
CA VAL A 64 5.13 12.07 -16.62
C VAL A 64 6.11 10.91 -16.51
N LEU A 65 5.60 9.68 -16.43
CA LEU A 65 6.38 8.46 -16.53
C LEU A 65 6.56 8.11 -18.02
N PRO A 66 7.77 8.25 -18.60
CA PRO A 66 8.00 7.96 -20.01
C PRO A 66 7.71 6.49 -20.32
N GLY A 67 6.91 6.22 -21.35
CA GLY A 67 6.60 4.85 -21.74
C GLY A 67 5.83 4.04 -20.68
N ALA A 68 4.99 4.67 -19.87
CA ALA A 68 4.24 4.04 -18.78
C ALA A 68 3.54 2.72 -19.18
N LYS A 69 2.93 2.68 -20.37
CA LYS A 69 2.29 1.46 -20.90
C LYS A 69 3.30 0.32 -21.12
N ASN A 70 4.51 0.65 -21.57
CA ASN A 70 5.59 -0.33 -21.78
C ASN A 70 6.10 -0.86 -20.45
N PHE A 71 6.26 0.04 -19.45
CA PHE A 71 6.63 -0.36 -18.10
C PHE A 71 5.59 -1.31 -17.49
N VAL A 72 4.31 -0.98 -17.54
CA VAL A 72 3.24 -1.84 -17.02
C VAL A 72 3.27 -3.20 -17.69
N ARG A 73 3.39 -3.25 -19.02
CA ARG A 73 3.47 -4.52 -19.77
C ARG A 73 4.69 -5.35 -19.34
N ALA A 74 5.86 -4.71 -19.21
CA ALA A 74 7.08 -5.40 -18.78
C ALA A 74 6.96 -5.90 -17.33
N LEU A 75 6.38 -5.09 -16.43
CA LEU A 75 6.15 -5.47 -15.04
C LEU A 75 5.22 -6.68 -14.93
N LEU A 76 4.08 -6.67 -15.63
CA LEU A 76 3.13 -7.78 -15.60
C LEU A 76 3.75 -9.07 -16.16
N ALA A 77 4.53 -8.99 -17.25
CA ALA A 77 5.24 -10.13 -17.80
C ALA A 77 6.30 -10.69 -16.83
N GLU A 78 7.03 -9.82 -16.13
CA GLU A 78 8.01 -10.24 -15.12
C GLU A 78 7.37 -10.81 -13.86
N ALA A 79 6.21 -10.28 -13.46
CA ALA A 79 5.42 -10.81 -12.34
C ALA A 79 4.84 -12.20 -12.67
N GLU A 80 4.33 -12.39 -13.89
CA GLU A 80 3.84 -13.69 -14.36
C GLU A 80 4.95 -14.76 -14.35
N LYS A 81 6.13 -14.45 -14.88
CA LYS A 81 7.30 -15.36 -14.85
C LYS A 81 7.69 -15.78 -13.43
N ARG A 82 7.43 -14.94 -12.45
CA ARG A 82 7.77 -15.17 -11.02
C ARG A 82 6.59 -15.69 -10.22
N HIS A 83 5.45 -15.92 -10.85
CA HIS A 83 4.21 -16.38 -10.22
C HIS A 83 3.74 -15.50 -9.06
N VAL A 84 3.90 -14.18 -9.19
CA VAL A 84 3.42 -13.21 -8.19
C VAL A 84 2.34 -12.29 -8.76
N PRO A 85 1.33 -11.93 -7.95
CA PRO A 85 0.26 -11.06 -8.42
C PRO A 85 0.73 -9.60 -8.49
N VAL A 86 0.22 -8.85 -9.48
CA VAL A 86 0.21 -7.39 -9.50
C VAL A 86 -1.20 -6.95 -9.85
N THR A 87 -1.95 -6.45 -8.86
CA THR A 87 -3.36 -6.10 -9.02
C THR A 87 -3.53 -4.69 -9.55
N THR A 88 -2.68 -3.77 -9.12
CA THR A 88 -2.74 -2.36 -9.55
C THR A 88 -1.36 -1.72 -9.52
N VAL A 89 -1.17 -0.76 -10.42
CA VAL A 89 0.07 0.04 -10.52
C VAL A 89 -0.31 1.51 -10.53
N VAL A 90 0.31 2.29 -9.65
CA VAL A 90 0.09 3.72 -9.49
C VAL A 90 1.41 4.45 -9.67
N GLN A 91 1.41 5.55 -10.40
CA GLN A 91 2.47 6.54 -10.36
C GLN A 91 2.11 7.58 -9.31
N ASN A 92 3.02 7.88 -8.40
CA ASN A 92 2.94 9.01 -7.49
C ASN A 92 4.02 10.02 -7.86
N TYR A 93 3.64 11.27 -8.11
CA TYR A 93 4.58 12.34 -8.44
C TYR A 93 5.02 13.06 -7.17
N ASN A 94 6.31 13.03 -6.88
CA ASN A 94 6.88 13.75 -5.75
C ASN A 94 8.15 14.53 -6.17
N PRO A 95 8.03 15.83 -6.48
CA PRO A 95 9.17 16.67 -6.81
C PRO A 95 9.91 17.20 -5.58
N ARG A 96 9.37 17.02 -4.37
CA ARG A 96 9.88 17.66 -3.14
C ARG A 96 11.19 17.03 -2.69
N ARG A 97 12.14 17.86 -2.28
CA ARG A 97 13.39 17.41 -1.62
C ARG A 97 13.16 17.31 -0.11
N THR A 98 12.38 16.34 0.31
CA THR A 98 12.04 16.07 1.71
C THR A 98 12.08 14.58 1.98
N SER A 99 12.04 14.18 3.25
CA SER A 99 11.92 12.78 3.68
C SER A 99 10.54 12.16 3.41
N VAL A 100 9.56 12.96 3.00
CA VAL A 100 8.21 12.45 2.68
C VAL A 100 8.26 11.67 1.38
N VAL A 101 7.89 10.38 1.44
CA VAL A 101 7.97 9.45 0.31
C VAL A 101 6.93 9.78 -0.76
N LEU A 102 5.66 9.98 -0.39
CA LEU A 102 4.57 10.20 -1.34
C LEU A 102 4.31 11.69 -1.58
N GLY A 103 4.29 12.08 -2.84
CA GLY A 103 3.80 13.39 -3.30
C GLY A 103 2.27 13.46 -3.29
N GLU A 104 1.68 14.55 -3.71
CA GLU A 104 0.21 14.78 -3.66
C GLU A 104 -0.53 14.23 -4.88
N GLU A 105 0.13 14.17 -6.02
CA GLU A 105 -0.48 13.77 -7.29
C GLU A 105 -0.26 12.29 -7.56
N GLU A 106 -1.33 11.61 -7.95
CA GLU A 106 -1.33 10.19 -8.27
C GLU A 106 -2.00 9.95 -9.62
N LYS A 107 -1.47 8.97 -10.35
CA LYS A 107 -2.03 8.50 -11.62
C LYS A 107 -2.08 6.99 -11.64
N VAL A 108 -3.26 6.43 -11.82
CA VAL A 108 -3.42 4.99 -12.02
C VAL A 108 -2.89 4.62 -13.40
N LEU A 109 -1.92 3.70 -13.44
CA LEU A 109 -1.32 3.17 -14.68
C LEU A 109 -1.95 1.83 -15.07
N TYR A 110 -2.39 1.03 -14.08
CA TYR A 110 -3.03 -0.26 -14.27
C TYR A 110 -3.93 -0.60 -13.08
N GLY A 111 -5.01 -1.31 -13.33
CA GLY A 111 -5.96 -1.73 -12.29
C GLY A 111 -6.83 -0.58 -11.78
N LYS A 112 -7.25 -0.68 -10.51
CA LYS A 112 -8.22 0.25 -9.90
C LYS A 112 -7.59 1.39 -9.10
N GLY A 113 -6.27 1.37 -8.86
CA GLY A 113 -5.58 2.35 -8.00
C GLY A 113 -5.70 2.06 -6.49
N PHE A 114 -6.35 0.97 -6.13
CA PHE A 114 -6.46 0.47 -4.75
C PHE A 114 -6.46 -1.06 -4.75
N ILE A 115 -6.18 -1.65 -3.60
CA ILE A 115 -6.36 -3.08 -3.32
C ILE A 115 -7.38 -3.26 -2.21
N LEU A 116 -7.97 -4.43 -2.15
CA LEU A 116 -8.83 -4.83 -1.03
C LEU A 116 -8.05 -5.70 -0.06
N ASP A 117 -8.37 -5.59 1.22
CA ASP A 117 -7.96 -6.57 2.22
C ASP A 117 -9.02 -6.71 3.30
N THR A 118 -8.95 -7.79 4.07
CA THR A 118 -9.89 -8.07 5.15
C THR A 118 -9.13 -8.08 6.48
N LEU A 119 -9.67 -7.38 7.49
CA LEU A 119 -9.14 -7.32 8.85
C LEU A 119 -10.32 -7.39 9.82
N CYS A 120 -10.26 -8.27 10.81
CA CYS A 120 -11.33 -8.49 11.79
C CYS A 120 -12.71 -8.70 11.13
N GLY A 121 -12.75 -9.44 10.02
CA GLY A 121 -13.97 -9.74 9.26
C GLY A 121 -14.58 -8.56 8.49
N LYS A 122 -13.89 -7.43 8.36
CA LYS A 122 -14.30 -6.27 7.57
C LYS A 122 -13.37 -6.07 6.38
N THR A 123 -13.93 -5.73 5.21
CA THR A 123 -13.15 -5.48 4.00
C THR A 123 -12.87 -3.99 3.83
N TYR A 124 -11.62 -3.66 3.55
CA TYR A 124 -11.10 -2.30 3.38
C TYR A 124 -10.54 -2.10 1.99
N ALA A 125 -10.77 -0.91 1.41
CA ALA A 125 -10.08 -0.45 0.21
C ALA A 125 -8.84 0.34 0.61
N LEU A 126 -7.67 -0.17 0.24
CA LEU A 126 -6.37 0.40 0.58
C LEU A 126 -5.82 1.19 -0.60
N SER A 127 -5.72 2.50 -0.46
CA SER A 127 -5.04 3.39 -1.41
C SER A 127 -3.53 3.45 -1.14
N PRO A 128 -2.72 4.08 -2.01
CA PRO A 128 -1.30 4.31 -1.73
C PRO A 128 -1.04 5.01 -0.39
N ARG A 129 -1.93 5.90 0.02
CA ARG A 129 -1.79 6.75 1.22
C ARG A 129 -2.44 6.19 2.48
N SER A 130 -3.30 5.19 2.36
CA SER A 130 -3.98 4.61 3.52
C SER A 130 -2.99 4.10 4.54
N PHE A 131 -3.11 4.52 5.80
CA PHE A 131 -2.41 3.81 6.87
C PHE A 131 -3.14 2.49 7.13
N TYR A 132 -2.40 1.40 7.12
CA TYR A 132 -2.89 0.06 7.43
C TYR A 132 -1.79 -0.73 8.12
N GLN A 133 -2.13 -1.43 9.18
CA GLN A 133 -1.17 -2.17 10.00
C GLN A 133 -0.52 -3.29 9.17
N ILE A 134 0.83 -3.33 9.20
CA ILE A 134 1.61 -4.29 8.42
C ILE A 134 1.52 -5.70 9.02
N ASN A 135 1.56 -5.81 10.35
CA ASN A 135 1.45 -7.09 11.04
C ASN A 135 -0.03 -7.44 11.24
N HIS A 136 -0.63 -8.03 10.21
CA HIS A 136 -2.05 -8.36 10.12
C HIS A 136 -2.51 -9.19 11.33
N ASP A 137 -1.86 -10.31 11.59
CA ASP A 137 -2.28 -11.26 12.62
C ASP A 137 -2.24 -10.63 14.03
N GLN A 138 -1.17 -9.90 14.33
CA GLN A 138 -1.07 -9.22 15.62
C GLN A 138 -2.03 -8.02 15.73
N THR A 139 -2.42 -7.44 14.60
CA THR A 139 -3.44 -6.38 14.59
C THR A 139 -4.81 -6.95 14.95
N GLU A 140 -5.17 -8.11 14.44
CA GLU A 140 -6.43 -8.77 14.81
C GLU A 140 -6.46 -9.11 16.30
N VAL A 141 -5.36 -9.63 16.86
CA VAL A 141 -5.24 -9.88 18.30
C VAL A 141 -5.38 -8.58 19.09
N LEU A 142 -4.65 -7.53 18.72
CA LEU A 142 -4.67 -6.24 19.40
C LEU A 142 -6.08 -5.62 19.39
N TYR A 143 -6.74 -5.62 18.24
CA TYR A 143 -8.08 -5.04 18.12
C TYR A 143 -9.12 -5.88 18.86
N GLY A 144 -9.00 -7.21 18.84
CA GLY A 144 -9.83 -8.10 19.67
C GLY A 144 -9.73 -7.76 21.16
N LEU A 145 -8.51 -7.66 21.69
CA LEU A 145 -8.26 -7.30 23.08
C LEU A 145 -8.79 -5.89 23.42
N ALA A 146 -8.63 -4.92 22.53
CA ALA A 146 -9.14 -3.56 22.76
C ALA A 146 -10.67 -3.54 22.84
N VAL A 147 -11.36 -4.26 21.94
CA VAL A 147 -12.84 -4.36 21.94
C VAL A 147 -13.35 -5.10 23.17
N GLU A 148 -12.65 -6.15 23.63
CA GLU A 148 -12.98 -6.85 24.88
C GLU A 148 -12.77 -5.95 26.10
N ALA A 149 -11.67 -5.22 26.19
CA ALA A 149 -11.37 -4.31 27.29
C ALA A 149 -12.40 -3.17 27.37
N ALA A 150 -12.95 -2.74 26.25
CA ALA A 150 -14.00 -1.71 26.18
C ALA A 150 -15.34 -2.18 26.78
N ARG A 151 -15.57 -3.47 27.00
CA ARG A 151 -16.78 -4.07 27.62
C ARG A 151 -18.09 -3.53 27.03
N LEU A 152 -18.14 -3.40 25.72
CA LEU A 152 -19.31 -2.89 25.02
C LEU A 152 -20.51 -3.82 25.17
N THR A 153 -21.67 -3.24 25.49
CA THR A 153 -22.96 -3.95 25.74
C THR A 153 -23.97 -3.79 24.61
N GLY A 154 -23.63 -3.05 23.55
CA GLY A 154 -24.52 -2.69 22.46
C GLY A 154 -25.31 -1.39 22.71
N LYS A 155 -25.07 -0.67 23.80
CA LYS A 155 -25.74 0.59 24.15
C LYS A 155 -24.84 1.81 24.01
N GLU A 156 -23.55 1.61 23.92
CA GLU A 156 -22.53 2.67 23.91
C GLU A 156 -22.41 3.32 22.53
N VAL A 157 -22.06 4.60 22.54
CA VAL A 157 -21.55 5.33 21.38
C VAL A 157 -20.04 5.36 21.48
N VAL A 158 -19.34 4.77 20.52
CA VAL A 158 -17.88 4.74 20.47
C VAL A 158 -17.41 5.85 19.54
N LEU A 159 -16.44 6.64 19.97
CA LEU A 159 -15.74 7.61 19.15
C LEU A 159 -14.37 7.05 18.75
N ASP A 160 -14.16 6.86 17.45
CA ASP A 160 -12.85 6.55 16.86
C ASP A 160 -12.21 7.86 16.40
N ALA A 161 -11.40 8.44 17.29
CA ALA A 161 -10.68 9.68 17.03
C ALA A 161 -9.40 9.43 16.25
N TYR A 162 -9.13 10.24 15.22
CA TYR A 162 -8.03 10.05 14.27
C TYR A 162 -8.10 8.70 13.55
N CYS A 163 -9.29 8.34 13.11
CA CYS A 163 -9.66 6.99 12.67
C CYS A 163 -8.88 6.46 11.44
N GLY A 164 -8.25 7.32 10.64
CA GLY A 164 -7.67 6.92 9.36
C GLY A 164 -8.73 6.27 8.46
N ILE A 165 -8.52 5.00 8.08
CA ILE A 165 -9.52 4.24 7.30
C ILE A 165 -10.57 3.52 8.20
N GLY A 166 -10.57 3.81 9.50
CA GLY A 166 -11.60 3.36 10.44
C GLY A 166 -11.47 1.92 10.91
N THR A 167 -10.28 1.33 10.88
CA THR A 167 -10.11 -0.11 11.15
C THR A 167 -10.54 -0.51 12.55
N ILE A 168 -10.20 0.26 13.59
CA ILE A 168 -10.55 -0.07 14.97
C ILE A 168 -12.03 0.22 15.27
N GLY A 169 -12.54 1.36 14.80
CA GLY A 169 -13.95 1.71 14.98
C GLY A 169 -14.89 0.72 14.31
N LEU A 170 -14.57 0.30 13.08
CA LEU A 170 -15.35 -0.71 12.36
C LEU A 170 -15.27 -2.09 13.01
N THR A 171 -14.14 -2.45 13.63
CA THR A 171 -14.03 -3.69 14.41
C THR A 171 -14.95 -3.65 15.63
N ALA A 172 -15.04 -2.50 16.34
CA ALA A 172 -15.94 -2.32 17.47
C ALA A 172 -17.43 -2.23 17.09
N SER A 173 -17.74 -1.92 15.83
CA SER A 173 -19.11 -1.62 15.39
C SER A 173 -20.13 -2.73 15.62
N GLY A 174 -19.69 -3.99 15.65
CA GLY A 174 -20.58 -5.12 15.93
C GLY A 174 -20.99 -5.26 17.40
N ARG A 175 -20.38 -4.52 18.31
CA ARG A 175 -20.64 -4.55 19.76
C ARG A 175 -21.07 -3.19 20.34
N ALA A 176 -21.12 -2.14 19.54
CA ALA A 176 -21.56 -0.79 19.92
C ALA A 176 -22.93 -0.46 19.34
N LYS A 177 -23.67 0.45 19.97
CA LYS A 177 -24.90 1.02 19.41
C LYS A 177 -24.60 1.86 18.17
N GLN A 178 -23.50 2.60 18.22
CA GLN A 178 -23.06 3.50 17.16
C GLN A 178 -21.55 3.71 17.25
N VAL A 179 -20.91 3.86 16.09
CA VAL A 179 -19.52 4.33 16.01
C VAL A 179 -19.50 5.67 15.29
N ALA A 180 -18.94 6.68 15.91
CA ALA A 180 -18.63 7.98 15.32
C ALA A 180 -17.15 8.01 14.97
N VAL A 181 -16.78 8.64 13.87
CA VAL A 181 -15.38 8.77 13.42
C VAL A 181 -14.98 10.23 13.31
N SER A 182 -13.72 10.52 13.61
CA SER A 182 -13.12 11.84 13.41
C SER A 182 -11.78 11.68 12.69
N TYR A 183 -11.53 12.54 11.70
CA TYR A 183 -10.28 12.59 10.93
C TYR A 183 -9.32 13.61 11.53
#